data_e1f23d45c34e29ccd717182c1f4250e1
#
_entry.id   e1f23d45c34e29ccd717182c1f4250e1
#
_cell.length_a   1.000
_cell.length_b   1.000
_cell.length_c   1.000
_cell.angle_alpha   90.00
_cell.angle_beta   90.00
_cell.angle_gamma   90.00
#
_symmetry.space_group_name_H-M   'P 1'
#
loop_
_entity.id
_entity.type
_entity.pdbx_description
1 polymer ?
#
loop_
_entity_poly.entity_id
_entity_poly.type
_entity_poly.pdbx_seq_one_letter_code
_entity_poly.pdbx_strand_id
1 'polypeptide(L)'
;MKSMIIKSAVALIAALPLFTACQGEPEVGTLLHPEEQPSNAPKVYINEVAIPTNAAKIDAAQTPVGTLLPEDATEFYVRLNRAVESDVVVTVAEDAEAAAASAKVYSDAANQYNAMSTGAISFEKATVTIPAGKLVSSEPVVFRVVESDALKNLNGKGIMALKVADIKSAAVVEVASDHNAYFVLVNKKVTNFKNFSTSELESKTRIGTDEMTMTFDGADCTQDLNDDATYTYVNMYNGPAPILCEFHTPQPLIGIAYRYGYYPTYGPYSIEVLTSDDGQNWTSQTGGVLEYGYTRSKVCVNFYGAITCKYVKFIPWQTYAGIRYGADSNKPLVGELHFYKQ
;
A
#
# COMPACT_ATOMS: atom_id res chain seq x y z
N MET A 1 -75.97 7.89 21.64
CA MET A 1 -76.44 7.89 23.05
C MET A 1 -75.26 8.24 23.92
N LYS A 2 -75.44 9.31 24.70
CA LYS A 2 -74.72 9.72 25.91
C LYS A 2 -73.16 9.93 25.78
N SER A 3 -72.62 11.14 25.63
CA SER A 3 -72.69 12.27 26.57
C SER A 3 -72.05 11.95 27.93
N MET A 4 -70.93 12.62 28.20
CA MET A 4 -70.63 13.41 29.41
C MET A 4 -69.10 13.78 29.36
N ILE A 5 -68.76 15.03 29.10
CA ILE A 5 -68.77 16.25 29.93
C ILE A 5 -67.91 16.14 31.21
N ILE A 6 -66.81 16.92 31.15
CA ILE A 6 -66.22 17.91 32.06
C ILE A 6 -65.43 17.34 33.27
N LYS A 7 -64.22 17.90 33.52
CA LYS A 7 -64.02 19.12 34.28
C LYS A 7 -62.61 19.66 34.16
N SER A 8 -62.53 20.92 33.86
CA SER A 8 -61.37 21.80 34.02
C SER A 8 -60.87 21.82 35.45
N ALA A 9 -59.56 21.72 35.62
CA ALA A 9 -58.87 22.21 36.82
C ALA A 9 -57.77 23.14 36.35
N VAL A 10 -58.03 24.42 36.49
CA VAL A 10 -57.06 25.49 36.37
C VAL A 10 -56.15 25.44 37.58
N ALA A 11 -54.90 25.01 37.40
CA ALA A 11 -53.86 25.23 38.37
C ALA A 11 -53.02 26.40 37.89
N LEU A 12 -53.28 27.53 38.50
CA LEU A 12 -52.49 28.74 38.43
C LEU A 12 -51.17 28.49 39.21
N ILE A 13 -50.11 28.12 38.52
CA ILE A 13 -48.76 28.10 39.13
C ILE A 13 -48.05 29.38 38.78
N ALA A 14 -47.81 30.15 39.83
CA ALA A 14 -47.09 31.40 39.82
C ALA A 14 -45.77 31.30 39.04
N ALA A 15 -45.65 32.12 38.00
CA ALA A 15 -44.38 32.39 37.35
C ALA A 15 -43.51 33.18 38.33
N LEU A 16 -42.59 32.53 39.00
CA LEU A 16 -41.43 33.16 39.60
C LEU A 16 -40.46 33.53 38.49
N PRO A 17 -39.99 34.78 38.41
CA PRO A 17 -38.99 35.14 37.44
C PRO A 17 -37.65 34.58 37.88
N LEU A 18 -37.21 33.53 37.23
CA LEU A 18 -35.80 33.13 37.24
C LEU A 18 -34.98 34.05 36.31
N PHE A 19 -35.00 35.31 36.63
CA PHE A 19 -34.04 36.27 36.08
C PHE A 19 -33.03 36.65 37.17
N THR A 20 -32.19 35.69 37.51
CA THR A 20 -30.96 35.99 38.22
C THR A 20 -29.92 35.06 37.71
N ALA A 21 -29.19 35.50 36.71
CA ALA A 21 -27.77 35.26 36.45
C ALA A 21 -27.40 35.62 35.01
N CYS A 22 -27.71 36.84 34.57
CA CYS A 22 -26.83 37.47 33.62
C CYS A 22 -26.05 38.53 34.39
N GLN A 23 -25.12 38.12 35.20
CA GLN A 23 -24.09 39.02 35.67
C GLN A 23 -23.05 39.16 34.55
N GLY A 24 -23.13 40.29 33.89
CA GLY A 24 -22.13 40.75 32.93
C GLY A 24 -22.32 40.12 31.54
N GLU A 25 -22.94 40.87 30.62
CA GLU A 25 -22.66 40.59 29.20
C GLU A 25 -21.16 40.68 29.01
N PRO A 26 -20.51 39.66 28.43
CA PRO A 26 -19.09 39.75 28.09
C PRO A 26 -18.92 40.97 27.18
N GLU A 27 -17.95 41.84 27.50
CA GLU A 27 -17.61 42.95 26.62
C GLU A 27 -17.36 42.41 25.22
N VAL A 28 -17.92 43.09 24.22
CA VAL A 28 -17.77 42.71 22.81
C VAL A 28 -16.27 42.63 22.48
N GLY A 29 -15.76 41.43 22.20
CA GLY A 29 -14.33 41.18 21.95
C GLY A 29 -13.59 40.45 23.07
N THR A 30 -14.22 40.13 24.23
CA THR A 30 -13.65 39.22 25.21
C THR A 30 -14.03 37.78 24.90
N LEU A 31 -13.05 36.88 24.98
CA LEU A 31 -13.32 35.42 24.85
C LEU A 31 -14.09 34.92 26.07
N LEU A 32 -15.09 34.07 25.88
CA LEU A 32 -15.88 33.42 26.92
C LEU A 32 -15.00 32.57 27.89
N HIS A 33 -13.86 32.11 27.42
CA HIS A 33 -12.87 31.37 28.15
C HIS A 33 -11.49 31.99 27.92
N PRO A 34 -11.08 32.97 28.75
CA PRO A 34 -9.77 33.65 28.62
C PRO A 34 -8.58 32.71 28.64
N GLU A 35 -8.70 31.56 29.31
CA GLU A 35 -7.71 30.49 29.37
C GLU A 35 -7.55 29.75 28.05
N GLU A 36 -8.53 29.84 27.16
CA GLU A 36 -8.51 29.21 25.83
C GLU A 36 -8.06 30.22 24.74
N GLN A 37 -7.48 31.37 25.09
CA GLN A 37 -6.97 32.28 24.08
C GLN A 37 -5.91 31.60 23.22
N PRO A 38 -6.11 31.51 21.90
CA PRO A 38 -5.09 30.95 21.02
C PRO A 38 -3.83 31.80 21.19
N SER A 39 -2.72 31.13 21.50
CA SER A 39 -1.42 31.78 21.61
C SER A 39 -1.11 32.54 20.31
N ASN A 40 -0.68 33.83 20.50
CA ASN A 40 -0.19 34.67 19.41
C ASN A 40 1.27 34.35 19.03
N ALA A 41 1.90 33.37 19.65
CA ALA A 41 3.27 32.98 19.32
C ALA A 41 3.37 32.51 17.87
N PRO A 42 4.49 32.78 17.18
CA PRO A 42 4.79 32.17 15.90
C PRO A 42 4.76 30.63 15.99
N LYS A 43 4.22 30.00 14.97
CA LYS A 43 4.01 28.55 14.98
C LYS A 43 4.83 27.84 13.91
N VAL A 44 5.52 26.77 14.32
CA VAL A 44 6.20 25.84 13.43
C VAL A 44 5.19 24.84 12.88
N TYR A 45 5.24 24.59 11.58
CA TYR A 45 4.48 23.56 10.90
C TYR A 45 5.33 22.86 9.82
N ILE A 46 4.94 21.65 9.41
CA ILE A 46 5.69 20.82 8.47
C ILE A 46 4.84 20.30 7.32
N ASN A 47 3.56 20.62 7.31
CA ASN A 47 2.63 20.16 6.30
C ASN A 47 1.87 21.34 5.71
N GLU A 48 2.16 21.69 4.45
CA GLU A 48 1.52 22.82 3.76
C GLU A 48 0.17 22.49 3.13
N VAL A 49 -0.09 21.23 2.91
CA VAL A 49 -1.26 20.77 2.16
C VAL A 49 -2.19 20.02 3.10
N ALA A 50 -3.48 20.20 2.91
CA ALA A 50 -4.49 19.52 3.71
C ALA A 50 -4.41 17.99 3.56
N ILE A 51 -4.59 17.27 4.65
CA ILE A 51 -4.78 15.83 4.68
C ILE A 51 -6.04 15.48 3.83
N PRO A 52 -6.01 14.39 3.02
CA PRO A 52 -5.00 13.33 2.96
C PRO A 52 -4.04 13.42 1.75
N THR A 53 -3.93 14.54 1.08
CA THR A 53 -3.18 14.64 -0.19
C THR A 53 -1.68 14.84 -0.01
N ASN A 54 -1.23 15.28 1.16
CA ASN A 54 0.18 15.52 1.44
C ASN A 54 0.79 14.36 2.26
N ALA A 55 1.19 13.31 1.57
CA ALA A 55 1.92 12.19 2.16
C ALA A 55 2.91 11.64 1.14
N ALA A 56 4.11 11.28 1.59
CA ALA A 56 5.00 10.46 0.78
C ALA A 56 4.41 9.07 0.58
N LYS A 57 4.54 8.52 -0.62
CA LYS A 57 4.11 7.16 -0.95
C LYS A 57 5.33 6.31 -1.24
N ILE A 58 5.50 5.24 -0.50
CA ILE A 58 6.63 4.33 -0.59
C ILE A 58 6.11 2.93 -0.93
N ASP A 59 6.57 2.39 -2.05
CA ASP A 59 6.35 0.99 -2.39
C ASP A 59 7.49 0.14 -1.84
N ALA A 60 7.15 -0.89 -1.08
CA ALA A 60 8.08 -1.84 -0.51
C ALA A 60 7.76 -3.25 -1.02
N ALA A 61 8.77 -4.02 -1.45
CA ALA A 61 8.60 -5.40 -1.85
C ALA A 61 9.36 -6.33 -0.90
N GLN A 62 8.62 -7.14 -0.14
CA GLN A 62 9.20 -8.20 0.65
C GLN A 62 9.45 -9.41 -0.25
N THR A 63 10.71 -9.79 -0.40
CA THR A 63 11.16 -10.90 -1.25
C THR A 63 11.90 -11.95 -0.42
N PRO A 64 12.13 -13.16 -0.96
CA PRO A 64 12.95 -14.18 -0.29
C PRO A 64 14.41 -13.75 -0.04
N VAL A 65 14.89 -12.74 -0.76
CA VAL A 65 16.27 -12.23 -0.63
C VAL A 65 16.38 -10.94 0.19
N GLY A 66 15.26 -10.44 0.74
CA GLY A 66 15.20 -9.24 1.57
C GLY A 66 14.11 -8.27 1.15
N THR A 67 14.03 -7.15 1.84
CA THR A 67 13.08 -6.08 1.54
C THR A 67 13.68 -5.10 0.54
N LEU A 68 13.01 -4.91 -0.58
CA LEU A 68 13.36 -3.91 -1.59
C LEU A 68 12.62 -2.61 -1.28
N LEU A 69 13.36 -1.53 -1.22
CA LEU A 69 12.90 -0.17 -0.94
C LEU A 69 13.43 0.79 -2.01
N PRO A 70 12.77 1.93 -2.26
CA PRO A 70 13.33 2.97 -3.10
C PRO A 70 14.67 3.46 -2.57
N GLU A 71 15.61 3.70 -3.48
CA GLU A 71 16.96 4.22 -3.15
C GLU A 71 16.93 5.72 -2.84
N ASP A 72 15.92 6.45 -3.37
CA ASP A 72 15.80 7.89 -3.20
C ASP A 72 15.36 8.27 -1.79
N ALA A 73 15.97 9.33 -1.25
CA ALA A 73 15.55 9.94 -0.02
C ALA A 73 14.26 10.77 -0.24
N THR A 74 13.47 10.85 0.80
CA THR A 74 12.32 11.76 0.86
C THR A 74 12.70 13.01 1.65
N GLU A 75 12.24 14.17 1.20
CA GLU A 75 12.55 15.44 1.84
C GLU A 75 11.32 16.32 2.02
N PHE A 76 11.34 17.17 3.05
CA PHE A 76 10.38 18.24 3.25
C PHE A 76 10.97 19.40 4.04
N TYR A 77 10.42 20.60 3.87
CA TYR A 77 10.86 21.80 4.59
C TYR A 77 9.99 22.06 5.81
N VAL A 78 10.63 22.57 6.87
CA VAL A 78 9.95 23.08 8.06
C VAL A 78 9.69 24.56 7.89
N ARG A 79 8.55 25.04 8.37
CA ARG A 79 8.08 26.41 8.14
C ARG A 79 7.58 27.09 9.41
N LEU A 80 7.59 28.42 9.39
CA LEU A 80 6.94 29.29 10.34
C LEU A 80 5.79 30.03 9.68
N ASN A 81 4.71 30.22 10.41
CA ASN A 81 3.60 31.07 9.96
C ASN A 81 3.92 32.57 10.04
N ARG A 82 4.93 32.93 10.85
CA ARG A 82 5.41 34.30 11.02
C ARG A 82 6.90 34.29 11.36
N ALA A 83 7.68 35.17 10.72
CA ALA A 83 9.11 35.29 10.96
C ALA A 83 9.42 35.77 12.38
N VAL A 84 10.55 35.34 12.93
CA VAL A 84 11.11 35.75 14.21
C VAL A 84 12.52 36.29 14.01
N GLU A 85 13.02 37.08 14.96
CA GLU A 85 14.32 37.77 14.88
C GLU A 85 15.52 36.88 15.27
N SER A 86 15.24 35.63 15.68
CA SER A 86 16.25 34.66 16.04
C SER A 86 16.11 33.41 15.21
N ASP A 87 17.19 32.64 15.08
CA ASP A 87 17.15 31.32 14.47
C ASP A 87 16.22 30.39 15.24
N VAL A 88 15.51 29.53 14.51
CA VAL A 88 14.66 28.48 15.06
C VAL A 88 15.19 27.12 14.59
N VAL A 89 15.78 26.37 15.51
CA VAL A 89 16.26 25.02 15.26
C VAL A 89 15.15 24.03 15.59
N VAL A 90 14.76 23.23 14.62
CA VAL A 90 13.66 22.27 14.73
C VAL A 90 14.16 20.86 14.51
N THR A 91 13.84 19.96 15.44
CA THR A 91 14.12 18.53 15.30
C THR A 91 12.82 17.77 15.06
N VAL A 92 12.85 16.88 14.08
CA VAL A 92 11.71 16.02 13.70
C VAL A 92 12.00 14.59 14.12
N ALA A 93 10.98 13.86 14.56
CA ALA A 93 11.06 12.44 14.91
C ALA A 93 9.79 11.69 14.48
N GLU A 94 9.86 10.36 14.49
CA GLU A 94 8.70 9.49 14.30
C GLU A 94 7.71 9.64 15.46
N ASP A 95 6.41 9.58 15.13
CA ASP A 95 5.31 9.65 16.10
C ASP A 95 4.25 8.57 15.78
N ALA A 96 4.28 7.48 16.55
CA ALA A 96 3.36 6.36 16.37
C ALA A 96 1.91 6.70 16.76
N GLU A 97 1.69 7.64 17.69
CA GLU A 97 0.35 8.06 18.09
C GLU A 97 -0.32 8.87 16.98
N ALA A 98 0.43 9.78 16.35
CA ALA A 98 -0.06 10.52 15.19
C ALA A 98 -0.35 9.60 14.01
N ALA A 99 0.47 8.57 13.77
CA ALA A 99 0.21 7.54 12.78
C ALA A 99 -1.10 6.80 13.07
N ALA A 100 -1.31 6.36 14.31
CA ALA A 100 -2.52 5.66 14.73
C ALA A 100 -3.78 6.52 14.61
N ALA A 101 -3.71 7.79 15.04
CA ALA A 101 -4.82 8.73 14.95
C ALA A 101 -5.23 9.02 13.50
N SER A 102 -4.27 9.01 12.56
CA SER A 102 -4.49 9.39 11.18
C SER A 102 -4.77 8.21 10.24
N ALA A 103 -4.56 6.97 10.66
CA ALA A 103 -4.72 5.80 9.81
C ALA A 103 -6.12 5.73 9.15
N LYS A 104 -7.18 6.05 9.88
CA LYS A 104 -8.55 6.08 9.36
C LYS A 104 -8.77 7.18 8.33
N VAL A 105 -8.09 8.33 8.45
CA VAL A 105 -8.23 9.47 7.54
C VAL A 105 -7.67 9.14 6.16
N TYR A 106 -6.58 8.36 6.13
CA TYR A 106 -5.94 7.91 4.89
C TYR A 106 -6.55 6.63 4.32
N SER A 107 -7.40 5.93 5.08
CA SER A 107 -8.04 4.69 4.64
C SER A 107 -9.36 4.97 3.91
N ASP A 108 -9.62 4.16 2.88
CA ASP A 108 -10.88 4.09 2.14
C ASP A 108 -11.29 2.63 1.93
N ALA A 109 -12.35 2.38 1.14
CA ALA A 109 -12.83 1.02 0.87
C ALA A 109 -11.79 0.13 0.16
N ALA A 110 -10.90 0.72 -0.64
CA ALA A 110 -9.87 0.02 -1.41
C ALA A 110 -8.52 -0.02 -0.70
N ASN A 111 -8.27 0.92 0.23
CA ASN A 111 -6.97 1.13 0.85
C ASN A 111 -7.13 1.20 2.37
N GLN A 112 -6.80 0.12 3.06
CA GLN A 112 -6.77 0.09 4.52
C GLN A 112 -5.34 0.23 5.01
N TYR A 113 -5.03 1.34 5.70
CA TYR A 113 -3.71 1.60 6.26
C TYR A 113 -3.66 1.22 7.74
N ASN A 114 -2.64 0.47 8.12
CA ASN A 114 -2.35 0.12 9.50
C ASN A 114 -1.27 1.06 10.04
N ALA A 115 -1.44 1.57 11.26
CA ALA A 115 -0.40 2.34 11.91
C ALA A 115 0.84 1.47 12.14
N MET A 116 2.01 1.97 11.75
CA MET A 116 3.28 1.30 11.97
C MET A 116 3.90 1.77 13.28
N SER A 117 4.63 0.89 13.95
CA SER A 117 5.51 1.28 15.06
C SER A 117 6.71 2.08 14.53
N THR A 118 7.36 2.82 15.41
CA THR A 118 8.60 3.55 15.10
C THR A 118 9.76 2.62 14.74
N GLY A 119 10.79 3.17 14.10
CA GLY A 119 12.01 2.46 13.73
C GLY A 119 12.09 2.04 12.26
N ALA A 120 11.11 2.44 11.43
CA ALA A 120 11.17 2.21 9.99
C ALA A 120 11.70 3.43 9.20
N ILE A 121 11.99 4.55 9.89
CA ILE A 121 12.58 5.75 9.30
C ILE A 121 14.03 5.91 9.75
N SER A 122 14.92 6.13 8.82
CA SER A 122 16.29 6.57 9.06
C SER A 122 16.45 8.01 8.56
N PHE A 123 16.78 8.91 9.47
CA PHE A 123 17.04 10.29 9.11
C PHE A 123 18.49 10.49 8.67
N GLU A 124 18.68 11.04 7.46
CA GLU A 124 19.96 11.61 7.05
C GLU A 124 20.13 13.00 7.67
N LYS A 125 19.01 13.76 7.78
CA LYS A 125 18.95 15.05 8.45
C LYS A 125 17.59 15.21 9.17
N ALA A 126 17.58 15.05 10.48
CA ALA A 126 16.40 15.22 11.33
C ALA A 126 16.24 16.64 11.87
N THR A 127 17.35 17.40 11.95
CA THR A 127 17.38 18.75 12.55
C THR A 127 17.71 19.78 11.48
N VAL A 128 16.87 20.82 11.40
CA VAL A 128 16.99 21.90 10.43
C VAL A 128 16.83 23.26 11.12
N THR A 129 17.34 24.31 10.49
CA THR A 129 17.27 25.69 11.02
C THR A 129 16.46 26.58 10.10
N ILE A 130 15.49 27.29 10.66
CA ILE A 130 14.85 28.43 10.02
C ILE A 130 15.63 29.67 10.45
N PRO A 131 16.33 30.37 9.53
CA PRO A 131 17.14 31.52 9.90
C PRO A 131 16.30 32.70 10.35
N ALA A 132 16.86 33.55 11.17
CA ALA A 132 16.23 34.82 11.61
C ALA A 132 15.64 35.60 10.42
N GLY A 133 14.42 36.04 10.55
CA GLY A 133 13.69 36.79 9.52
C GLY A 133 13.17 35.93 8.35
N LYS A 134 13.37 34.62 8.37
CA LYS A 134 12.86 33.69 7.34
C LYS A 134 11.65 32.89 7.82
N LEU A 135 10.91 32.34 6.85
CA LEU A 135 9.71 31.53 7.10
C LEU A 135 9.93 30.05 6.82
N VAL A 136 11.05 29.69 6.22
CA VAL A 136 11.34 28.32 5.75
C VAL A 136 12.74 27.92 6.19
N SER A 137 12.91 26.66 6.55
CA SER A 137 14.23 26.13 6.88
C SER A 137 15.21 26.28 5.70
N SER A 138 16.48 26.54 5.99
CA SER A 138 17.51 26.69 4.98
C SER A 138 17.79 25.41 4.19
N GLU A 139 17.50 24.28 4.82
CA GLU A 139 17.66 22.95 4.25
C GLU A 139 16.44 22.08 4.59
N PRO A 140 16.15 21.04 3.82
CA PRO A 140 15.08 20.12 4.13
C PRO A 140 15.45 19.15 5.26
N VAL A 141 14.43 18.61 5.94
CA VAL A 141 14.52 17.34 6.64
C VAL A 141 14.63 16.25 5.59
N VAL A 142 15.59 15.34 5.74
CA VAL A 142 15.86 14.26 4.78
C VAL A 142 15.81 12.92 5.49
N PHE A 143 15.04 11.97 4.94
CA PHE A 143 14.87 10.65 5.52
C PHE A 143 14.69 9.56 4.45
N ARG A 144 14.87 8.30 4.85
CA ARG A 144 14.54 7.09 4.08
C ARG A 144 13.73 6.14 4.91
N VAL A 145 12.85 5.37 4.24
CA VAL A 145 12.29 4.16 4.85
C VAL A 145 13.34 3.07 4.79
N VAL A 146 13.55 2.37 5.90
CA VAL A 146 14.57 1.32 6.02
C VAL A 146 13.97 0.00 6.43
N GLU A 147 14.69 -1.09 6.14
CA GLU A 147 14.32 -2.40 6.63
C GLU A 147 14.33 -2.42 8.16
N SER A 148 13.24 -2.87 8.75
CA SER A 148 13.03 -2.88 10.20
C SER A 148 11.99 -3.91 10.58
N ASP A 149 11.88 -4.24 11.85
CA ASP A 149 10.84 -5.13 12.35
C ASP A 149 9.43 -4.53 12.14
N ALA A 150 9.29 -3.21 12.24
CA ALA A 150 8.04 -2.51 11.92
C ALA A 150 7.60 -2.76 10.48
N LEU A 151 8.54 -2.70 9.53
CA LEU A 151 8.27 -2.94 8.11
C LEU A 151 8.09 -4.45 7.83
N LYS A 152 8.88 -5.33 8.44
CA LYS A 152 8.75 -6.79 8.27
C LYS A 152 7.40 -7.29 8.74
N ASN A 153 6.91 -6.79 9.87
CA ASN A 153 5.64 -7.18 10.47
C ASN A 153 4.42 -6.51 9.81
N LEU A 154 4.63 -5.48 8.96
CA LEU A 154 3.54 -4.86 8.23
C LEU A 154 2.90 -5.87 7.26
N ASN A 155 1.58 -6.01 7.33
CA ASN A 155 0.79 -6.74 6.36
C ASN A 155 0.02 -5.75 5.46
N GLY A 156 0.37 -5.70 4.18
CA GLY A 156 -0.26 -4.82 3.21
C GLY A 156 0.19 -3.36 3.34
N LYS A 157 -0.74 -2.44 3.67
CA LYS A 157 -0.48 -1.00 3.67
C LYS A 157 -0.26 -0.46 5.08
N GLY A 158 0.74 0.38 5.24
CA GLY A 158 1.10 1.03 6.50
C GLY A 158 1.15 2.54 6.42
N ILE A 159 1.00 3.19 7.56
CA ILE A 159 1.18 4.63 7.72
C ILE A 159 2.14 4.91 8.87
N MET A 160 3.07 5.81 8.63
CA MET A 160 3.97 6.42 9.61
C MET A 160 3.71 7.93 9.66
N ALA A 161 4.03 8.56 10.78
CA ALA A 161 3.98 10.01 10.94
C ALA A 161 5.30 10.53 11.49
N LEU A 162 5.70 11.70 10.99
CA LEU A 162 6.84 12.49 11.47
C LEU A 162 6.30 13.78 12.05
N LYS A 163 6.71 14.14 13.27
CA LYS A 163 6.29 15.36 13.95
C LYS A 163 7.48 16.16 14.47
N VAL A 164 7.25 17.42 14.75
CA VAL A 164 8.20 18.25 15.49
C VAL A 164 8.37 17.68 16.88
N ALA A 165 9.57 17.24 17.22
CA ALA A 165 9.92 16.68 18.51
C ALA A 165 10.56 17.68 19.46
N ASP A 166 11.30 18.68 18.92
CA ASP A 166 11.97 19.71 19.72
C ASP A 166 12.11 21.01 18.93
N ILE A 167 12.02 22.14 19.63
CA ILE A 167 12.27 23.47 19.08
C ILE A 167 13.23 24.20 20.01
N LYS A 168 14.32 24.74 19.45
CA LYS A 168 15.27 25.60 20.17
C LYS A 168 15.33 26.97 19.48
N SER A 169 14.95 28.04 20.21
CA SER A 169 15.00 29.40 19.74
C SER A 169 15.10 30.36 20.93
N ALA A 170 15.67 31.54 20.72
CA ALA A 170 15.60 32.63 21.69
C ALA A 170 14.20 33.32 21.71
N ALA A 171 13.46 33.21 20.60
CA ALA A 171 12.08 33.68 20.55
C ALA A 171 11.14 32.58 21.05
N VAL A 172 9.99 32.95 21.60
CA VAL A 172 8.91 32.03 21.95
C VAL A 172 8.26 31.58 20.65
N VAL A 173 8.36 30.29 20.36
CA VAL A 173 7.81 29.63 19.18
C VAL A 173 7.09 28.37 19.61
N GLU A 174 5.93 28.09 19.05
CA GLU A 174 5.11 26.92 19.37
C GLU A 174 4.97 25.99 18.16
N VAL A 175 4.63 24.72 18.39
CA VAL A 175 4.20 23.80 17.33
C VAL A 175 2.75 24.14 16.95
N ALA A 176 2.44 24.18 15.68
CA ALA A 176 1.07 24.33 15.21
C ALA A 176 0.19 23.16 15.68
N SER A 177 -1.07 23.43 16.01
CA SER A 177 -2.04 22.40 16.39
C SER A 177 -2.45 21.53 15.20
N ASP A 178 -2.45 22.12 14.03
CA ASP A 178 -2.71 21.49 12.72
C ASP A 178 -1.47 21.60 11.83
N HIS A 179 -1.42 20.86 10.74
CA HIS A 179 -0.27 20.87 9.81
C HIS A 179 1.10 20.55 10.48
N ASN A 180 1.08 19.87 11.63
CA ASN A 180 2.25 19.57 12.46
C ASN A 180 2.84 18.20 12.23
N ALA A 181 2.27 17.41 11.32
CA ALA A 181 2.71 16.08 10.98
C ALA A 181 2.93 15.90 9.47
N TYR A 182 3.98 15.20 9.10
CA TYR A 182 4.23 14.69 7.75
C TYR A 182 3.99 13.20 7.74
N PHE A 183 3.21 12.70 6.76
CA PHE A 183 2.83 11.31 6.71
C PHE A 183 3.57 10.55 5.62
N VAL A 184 3.86 9.27 5.89
CA VAL A 184 4.49 8.35 4.96
C VAL A 184 3.60 7.13 4.83
N LEU A 185 3.06 6.93 3.65
CA LEU A 185 2.21 5.80 3.29
C LEU A 185 3.06 4.72 2.65
N VAL A 186 3.11 3.56 3.27
CA VAL A 186 3.84 2.40 2.77
C VAL A 186 2.87 1.41 2.16
N ASN A 187 3.12 1.01 0.93
CA ASN A 187 2.44 -0.08 0.27
C ASN A 187 3.40 -1.27 0.20
N LYS A 188 3.25 -2.22 1.12
CA LYS A 188 4.09 -3.41 1.16
C LYS A 188 3.44 -4.55 0.39
N LYS A 189 4.16 -5.08 -0.58
CA LYS A 189 3.81 -6.26 -1.35
C LYS A 189 4.77 -7.41 -1.01
N VAL A 190 4.23 -8.59 -0.75
CA VAL A 190 5.04 -9.81 -0.66
C VAL A 190 5.09 -10.45 -2.03
N THR A 191 6.28 -10.66 -2.58
CA THR A 191 6.46 -11.18 -3.94
C THR A 191 7.81 -11.86 -4.10
N ASN A 192 7.88 -12.88 -4.94
CA ASN A 192 9.12 -13.45 -5.42
C ASN A 192 9.44 -13.00 -6.88
N PHE A 193 8.50 -12.30 -7.52
CA PHE A 193 8.69 -11.82 -8.88
C PHE A 193 9.81 -10.79 -8.97
N LYS A 194 10.80 -11.06 -9.83
CA LYS A 194 11.96 -10.20 -10.07
C LYS A 194 11.81 -9.37 -11.34
N ASN A 195 11.66 -10.03 -12.49
CA ASN A 195 11.57 -9.39 -13.80
C ASN A 195 11.06 -10.35 -14.89
N PHE A 196 10.93 -9.84 -16.10
CA PHE A 196 10.54 -10.60 -17.30
C PHE A 196 11.73 -10.93 -18.22
N SER A 197 12.95 -11.01 -17.74
CA SER A 197 14.13 -11.24 -18.59
C SER A 197 14.16 -12.65 -19.17
N THR A 198 14.05 -12.75 -20.51
CA THR A 198 14.13 -14.04 -21.24
C THR A 198 15.53 -14.63 -21.17
N SER A 199 16.57 -13.81 -21.37
CA SER A 199 17.96 -14.30 -21.37
C SER A 199 18.39 -14.84 -19.99
N GLU A 200 17.87 -14.25 -18.91
CA GLU A 200 18.15 -14.72 -17.55
C GLU A 200 17.57 -16.11 -17.32
N LEU A 201 16.29 -16.32 -17.67
CA LEU A 201 15.61 -17.59 -17.41
C LEU A 201 16.08 -18.71 -18.35
N GLU A 202 16.27 -18.42 -19.64
CA GLU A 202 16.69 -19.42 -20.62
C GLU A 202 18.13 -19.91 -20.43
N SER A 203 18.93 -19.22 -19.61
CA SER A 203 20.24 -19.74 -19.18
C SER A 203 20.15 -20.84 -18.12
N LYS A 204 18.95 -21.15 -17.64
CA LYS A 204 18.67 -22.07 -16.54
C LYS A 204 18.16 -23.41 -17.06
N THR A 205 18.09 -24.41 -16.17
CA THR A 205 17.63 -25.76 -16.52
C THR A 205 16.12 -25.84 -16.56
N ARG A 206 15.55 -26.18 -17.73
CA ARG A 206 14.12 -26.47 -17.86
C ARG A 206 13.82 -27.82 -17.18
N ILE A 207 12.74 -27.85 -16.39
CA ILE A 207 12.24 -29.10 -15.77
C ILE A 207 11.56 -29.93 -16.86
N GLY A 208 11.94 -31.21 -16.96
CA GLY A 208 11.44 -32.11 -18.01
C GLY A 208 10.01 -32.63 -17.77
N THR A 209 9.37 -33.10 -18.82
CA THR A 209 8.03 -33.69 -18.74
C THR A 209 7.99 -34.98 -17.95
N ASP A 210 9.13 -35.66 -17.79
CA ASP A 210 9.31 -36.83 -16.95
C ASP A 210 9.45 -36.52 -15.45
N GLU A 211 9.61 -35.25 -15.11
CA GLU A 211 9.72 -34.78 -13.73
C GLU A 211 8.40 -34.18 -13.17
N MET A 212 7.37 -34.01 -14.01
CA MET A 212 6.11 -33.35 -13.63
C MET A 212 4.89 -33.87 -14.38
N THR A 213 3.72 -33.56 -13.85
CA THR A 213 2.43 -33.74 -14.53
C THR A 213 1.67 -32.42 -14.48
N MET A 214 1.24 -31.90 -15.63
CA MET A 214 0.36 -30.74 -15.73
C MET A 214 -1.06 -31.16 -16.03
N THR A 215 -2.03 -30.64 -15.31
CA THR A 215 -3.44 -30.90 -15.50
C THR A 215 -4.27 -29.65 -15.64
N PHE A 216 -5.26 -29.69 -16.53
CA PHE A 216 -6.28 -28.69 -16.68
C PHE A 216 -7.64 -29.37 -16.73
N ASP A 217 -8.57 -28.95 -15.86
CA ASP A 217 -9.92 -29.55 -15.72
C ASP A 217 -9.89 -31.08 -15.57
N GLY A 218 -8.88 -31.58 -14.85
CA GLY A 218 -8.65 -33.02 -14.60
C GLY A 218 -8.01 -33.80 -15.74
N ALA A 219 -7.76 -33.20 -16.90
CA ALA A 219 -7.07 -33.84 -18.03
C ALA A 219 -5.58 -33.55 -18.01
N ASP A 220 -4.74 -34.53 -18.33
CA ASP A 220 -3.30 -34.33 -18.51
C ASP A 220 -3.03 -33.52 -19.77
N CYS A 221 -2.30 -32.41 -19.62
CA CYS A 221 -1.88 -31.51 -20.70
C CYS A 221 -0.35 -31.30 -20.71
N THR A 222 0.41 -32.18 -20.05
CA THR A 222 1.86 -32.03 -19.87
C THR A 222 2.60 -31.93 -21.20
N GLN A 223 2.28 -32.81 -22.15
CA GLN A 223 2.94 -32.80 -23.46
C GLN A 223 2.54 -31.62 -24.30
N ASP A 224 1.24 -31.26 -24.31
CA ASP A 224 0.69 -30.16 -25.10
C ASP A 224 1.26 -28.80 -24.70
N LEU A 225 1.62 -28.64 -23.42
CA LEU A 225 2.18 -27.39 -22.87
C LEU A 225 3.71 -27.37 -22.81
N ASN A 226 4.37 -28.39 -23.37
CA ASN A 226 5.83 -28.56 -23.26
C ASN A 226 6.50 -29.06 -24.56
N ASP A 227 5.82 -28.94 -25.70
CA ASP A 227 6.27 -29.38 -27.01
C ASP A 227 6.92 -28.33 -27.91
N ASP A 228 7.05 -27.06 -27.36
CA ASP A 228 7.55 -25.89 -28.05
C ASP A 228 6.69 -25.47 -29.28
N ALA A 229 5.41 -25.87 -29.33
CA ALA A 229 4.46 -25.54 -30.37
C ALA A 229 3.31 -24.63 -29.85
N THR A 230 2.74 -23.80 -30.72
CA THR A 230 1.61 -22.93 -30.34
C THR A 230 0.27 -23.40 -30.87
N TYR A 231 0.23 -24.46 -31.65
CA TYR A 231 -1.00 -25.06 -32.16
C TYR A 231 -1.56 -26.18 -31.26
N THR A 232 -0.76 -26.71 -30.35
CA THR A 232 -1.16 -27.44 -29.17
C THR A 232 -1.37 -26.43 -28.03
N TYR A 233 -2.50 -26.51 -27.34
CA TYR A 233 -2.81 -25.52 -26.30
C TYR A 233 -3.98 -25.94 -25.42
N VAL A 234 -3.93 -25.46 -24.18
CA VAL A 234 -5.07 -25.50 -23.28
C VAL A 234 -6.00 -24.34 -23.60
N ASN A 235 -7.28 -24.63 -23.80
CA ASN A 235 -8.32 -23.65 -24.08
C ASN A 235 -9.30 -23.53 -22.92
N MET A 236 -9.39 -22.33 -22.36
CA MET A 236 -10.26 -22.02 -21.22
C MET A 236 -11.58 -21.42 -21.69
N TYR A 237 -12.43 -22.21 -22.33
CA TYR A 237 -13.72 -21.77 -22.89
C TYR A 237 -14.67 -21.11 -21.87
N ASN A 238 -14.59 -21.53 -20.61
CA ASN A 238 -15.44 -21.03 -19.52
C ASN A 238 -14.80 -19.83 -18.78
N GLY A 239 -13.71 -19.27 -19.30
CA GLY A 239 -12.97 -18.19 -18.67
C GLY A 239 -11.72 -18.66 -17.93
N PRO A 240 -11.00 -17.75 -17.25
CA PRO A 240 -9.76 -18.05 -16.55
C PRO A 240 -9.91 -19.16 -15.52
N ALA A 241 -9.00 -20.13 -15.57
CA ALA A 241 -8.94 -21.25 -14.63
C ALA A 241 -7.46 -21.68 -14.43
N PRO A 242 -7.11 -22.31 -13.29
CA PRO A 242 -5.75 -22.71 -13.03
C PRO A 242 -5.33 -23.93 -13.87
N ILE A 243 -4.11 -23.89 -14.40
CA ILE A 243 -3.35 -25.06 -14.78
C ILE A 243 -2.58 -25.49 -13.54
N LEU A 244 -2.76 -26.74 -13.11
CA LEU A 244 -2.05 -27.32 -11.98
C LEU A 244 -0.86 -28.12 -12.50
N CYS A 245 0.32 -27.84 -11.96
CA CYS A 245 1.51 -28.67 -12.14
C CYS A 245 1.85 -29.37 -10.81
N GLU A 246 2.03 -30.69 -10.85
CA GLU A 246 2.58 -31.47 -9.76
C GLU A 246 3.96 -31.99 -10.19
N PHE A 247 5.01 -31.62 -9.46
CA PHE A 247 6.33 -32.21 -9.63
C PHE A 247 6.36 -33.58 -8.95
N HIS A 248 6.93 -34.60 -9.62
CA HIS A 248 7.06 -35.95 -9.06
C HIS A 248 7.89 -35.95 -7.76
N THR A 249 8.87 -35.06 -7.68
CA THR A 249 9.62 -34.73 -6.47
C THR A 249 9.67 -33.21 -6.32
N PRO A 250 9.68 -32.63 -5.11
CA PRO A 250 9.79 -31.18 -4.92
C PRO A 250 10.98 -30.60 -5.70
N GLN A 251 10.74 -29.50 -6.44
CA GLN A 251 11.74 -28.85 -7.29
C GLN A 251 12.08 -27.45 -6.79
N PRO A 252 13.34 -27.01 -6.89
CA PRO A 252 13.77 -25.65 -6.56
C PRO A 252 13.43 -24.69 -7.72
N LEU A 253 12.18 -24.27 -7.82
CA LEU A 253 11.66 -23.42 -8.89
C LEU A 253 12.25 -22.01 -8.80
N ILE A 254 12.84 -21.51 -9.89
CA ILE A 254 13.43 -20.15 -9.99
C ILE A 254 12.71 -19.24 -10.97
N GLY A 255 11.74 -19.77 -11.70
CA GLY A 255 10.92 -19.02 -12.64
C GLY A 255 10.11 -19.92 -13.54
N ILE A 256 9.24 -19.30 -14.30
CA ILE A 256 8.40 -19.95 -15.30
C ILE A 256 8.46 -19.21 -16.62
N ALA A 257 8.17 -19.89 -17.72
CA ALA A 257 7.89 -19.24 -19.00
C ALA A 257 6.55 -19.73 -19.55
N TYR A 258 5.82 -18.84 -20.17
CA TYR A 258 4.56 -19.17 -20.83
C TYR A 258 4.44 -18.52 -22.20
N ARG A 259 3.59 -19.08 -23.04
CA ARG A 259 3.29 -18.57 -24.37
C ARG A 259 1.81 -18.73 -24.69
N TYR A 260 1.29 -17.86 -25.54
CA TYR A 260 -0.06 -17.98 -26.07
C TYR A 260 -0.22 -19.25 -26.93
N GLY A 261 -1.45 -19.80 -26.95
CA GLY A 261 -1.85 -20.83 -27.94
C GLY A 261 -2.50 -20.18 -29.15
N TYR A 262 -2.27 -20.69 -30.32
CA TYR A 262 -2.78 -20.35 -31.65
C TYR A 262 -3.05 -18.84 -31.93
N TYR A 263 -3.94 -18.19 -31.17
CA TYR A 263 -4.29 -16.77 -31.31
C TYR A 263 -3.65 -15.92 -30.21
N PRO A 264 -2.69 -15.03 -30.55
CA PRO A 264 -2.01 -14.19 -29.54
C PRO A 264 -2.95 -13.27 -28.74
N THR A 265 -4.08 -12.87 -29.32
CA THR A 265 -5.07 -12.01 -28.64
C THR A 265 -5.76 -12.69 -27.45
N TYR A 266 -5.78 -14.01 -27.44
CA TYR A 266 -6.29 -14.84 -26.35
C TYR A 266 -5.17 -15.39 -25.47
N GLY A 267 -3.91 -15.03 -25.73
CA GLY A 267 -2.81 -15.32 -24.81
C GLY A 267 -2.96 -14.63 -23.46
N PRO A 268 -2.32 -15.16 -22.40
CA PRO A 268 -2.36 -14.55 -21.07
C PRO A 268 -1.78 -13.12 -21.10
N TYR A 269 -2.62 -12.13 -20.78
CA TYR A 269 -2.25 -10.72 -20.62
C TYR A 269 -1.80 -10.43 -19.19
N SER A 270 -2.50 -11.03 -18.23
CA SER A 270 -2.11 -11.03 -16.83
C SER A 270 -2.22 -12.44 -16.24
N ILE A 271 -1.33 -12.73 -15.29
CA ILE A 271 -1.21 -14.06 -14.70
C ILE A 271 -1.02 -13.97 -13.19
N GLU A 272 -1.21 -15.10 -12.51
CA GLU A 272 -0.73 -15.32 -11.16
C GLU A 272 -0.08 -16.70 -11.06
N VAL A 273 1.02 -16.77 -10.28
CA VAL A 273 1.72 -18.02 -10.00
C VAL A 273 1.67 -18.27 -8.50
N LEU A 274 1.09 -19.39 -8.13
CA LEU A 274 1.06 -19.85 -6.74
C LEU A 274 1.83 -21.15 -6.61
N THR A 275 2.49 -21.34 -5.47
CA THR A 275 3.19 -22.58 -5.13
C THR A 275 2.64 -23.16 -3.84
N SER A 276 2.80 -24.50 -3.69
CA SER A 276 2.39 -25.24 -2.50
C SER A 276 3.24 -26.50 -2.33
N ASP A 277 3.41 -26.93 -1.08
CA ASP A 277 4.06 -28.20 -0.76
C ASP A 277 3.05 -29.34 -0.58
N ASP A 278 1.80 -29.00 -0.21
CA ASP A 278 0.73 -29.95 0.15
C ASP A 278 -0.46 -29.97 -0.83
N GLY A 279 -0.48 -29.06 -1.80
CA GLY A 279 -1.58 -28.89 -2.74
C GLY A 279 -2.84 -28.24 -2.15
N GLN A 280 -2.80 -27.82 -0.88
CA GLN A 280 -3.92 -27.18 -0.16
C GLN A 280 -3.64 -25.74 0.23
N ASN A 281 -2.45 -25.50 0.80
CA ASN A 281 -2.01 -24.17 1.21
C ASN A 281 -1.16 -23.53 0.12
N TRP A 282 -1.64 -22.42 -0.43
CA TRP A 282 -1.05 -21.76 -1.60
C TRP A 282 -0.45 -20.41 -1.29
N THR A 283 0.77 -20.18 -1.79
CA THR A 283 1.47 -18.89 -1.65
C THR A 283 1.71 -18.28 -3.02
N SER A 284 1.28 -17.03 -3.19
CA SER A 284 1.51 -16.30 -4.45
C SER A 284 2.96 -15.90 -4.58
N GLN A 285 3.61 -16.34 -5.66
CA GLN A 285 5.00 -15.96 -5.98
C GLN A 285 5.05 -14.63 -6.74
N THR A 286 3.98 -14.27 -7.43
CA THR A 286 3.86 -12.98 -8.12
C THR A 286 3.33 -11.85 -7.23
N GLY A 287 2.96 -12.17 -5.98
CA GLY A 287 2.37 -11.21 -5.05
C GLY A 287 1.01 -10.71 -5.51
N GLY A 288 0.16 -11.60 -6.03
CA GLY A 288 -1.11 -11.35 -6.69
C GLY A 288 -0.97 -11.33 -8.20
N VAL A 289 -1.96 -10.75 -8.86
CA VAL A 289 -2.01 -10.69 -10.33
C VAL A 289 -0.87 -9.82 -10.88
N LEU A 290 -0.11 -10.39 -11.80
CA LEU A 290 1.00 -9.76 -12.51
C LEU A 290 0.60 -9.50 -13.95
N GLU A 291 0.67 -8.26 -14.40
CA GLU A 291 0.37 -7.86 -15.75
C GLU A 291 1.66 -7.76 -16.57
N TYR A 292 1.70 -8.44 -17.72
CA TYR A 292 2.76 -8.29 -18.72
C TYR A 292 2.28 -7.46 -19.91
N GLY A 293 1.03 -7.63 -20.30
CA GLY A 293 0.45 -7.01 -21.47
C GLY A 293 0.33 -7.94 -22.69
N TYR A 294 -0.06 -7.35 -23.82
CA TYR A 294 -0.17 -8.08 -25.09
C TYR A 294 1.21 -8.38 -25.68
N THR A 295 1.44 -9.64 -26.01
CA THR A 295 2.68 -10.05 -26.69
C THR A 295 2.45 -11.20 -27.67
N ARG A 296 3.36 -11.34 -28.64
CA ARG A 296 3.49 -12.50 -29.52
C ARG A 296 4.72 -13.36 -29.18
N SER A 297 5.41 -13.01 -28.14
CA SER A 297 6.62 -13.69 -27.69
C SER A 297 6.32 -14.57 -26.45
N LYS A 298 7.22 -15.46 -26.15
CA LYS A 298 7.28 -16.16 -24.87
C LYS A 298 7.54 -15.14 -23.75
N VAL A 299 6.84 -15.26 -22.65
CA VAL A 299 7.02 -14.44 -21.46
C VAL A 299 7.73 -15.25 -20.40
N CYS A 300 8.83 -14.72 -19.89
CA CYS A 300 9.63 -15.34 -18.85
C CYS A 300 9.43 -14.57 -17.54
N VAL A 301 9.03 -15.25 -16.47
CA VAL A 301 8.81 -14.71 -15.13
C VAL A 301 9.93 -15.22 -14.24
N ASN A 302 10.88 -14.38 -13.94
CA ASN A 302 12.02 -14.72 -13.07
C ASN A 302 11.67 -14.45 -11.61
N PHE A 303 12.19 -15.27 -10.72
CA PHE A 303 12.07 -15.11 -9.29
C PHE A 303 13.36 -14.55 -8.68
N TYR A 304 13.23 -13.81 -7.58
CA TYR A 304 14.37 -13.34 -6.79
C TYR A 304 15.13 -14.49 -6.13
N GLY A 305 14.40 -15.47 -5.61
CA GLY A 305 14.96 -16.65 -4.95
C GLY A 305 14.27 -17.93 -5.39
N ALA A 306 15.02 -19.03 -5.36
CA ALA A 306 14.46 -20.35 -5.60
C ALA A 306 13.43 -20.67 -4.49
N ILE A 307 12.29 -21.24 -4.90
CA ILE A 307 11.28 -21.78 -4.00
C ILE A 307 11.17 -23.29 -4.22
N THR A 308 11.49 -24.08 -3.19
CA THR A 308 11.26 -25.51 -3.26
C THR A 308 9.77 -25.76 -3.06
N CYS A 309 9.12 -26.39 -4.04
CA CYS A 309 7.70 -26.69 -3.99
C CYS A 309 7.39 -27.98 -4.73
N LYS A 310 6.28 -28.62 -4.36
CA LYS A 310 5.75 -29.79 -5.04
C LYS A 310 4.67 -29.44 -6.07
N TYR A 311 3.92 -28.37 -5.82
CA TYR A 311 2.79 -27.96 -6.65
C TYR A 311 2.91 -26.52 -7.11
N VAL A 312 2.50 -26.27 -8.35
CA VAL A 312 2.38 -24.91 -8.92
C VAL A 312 0.99 -24.76 -9.54
N LYS A 313 0.34 -23.61 -9.27
CA LYS A 313 -0.82 -23.14 -10.04
C LYS A 313 -0.38 -21.98 -10.91
N PHE A 314 -0.62 -22.09 -12.20
CA PHE A 314 -0.54 -21.01 -13.15
C PHE A 314 -1.96 -20.55 -13.50
N ILE A 315 -2.30 -19.32 -13.21
CA ILE A 315 -3.64 -18.75 -13.46
C ILE A 315 -3.54 -17.61 -14.46
N PRO A 316 -3.99 -17.76 -15.70
CA PRO A 316 -4.11 -16.67 -16.66
C PRO A 316 -5.39 -15.90 -16.40
N TRP A 317 -5.29 -14.74 -15.71
CA TRP A 317 -6.45 -13.96 -15.26
C TRP A 317 -7.16 -13.19 -16.38
N GLN A 318 -6.39 -12.61 -17.30
CA GLN A 318 -6.95 -11.83 -18.39
C GLN A 318 -6.26 -12.11 -19.71
N THR A 319 -6.99 -11.87 -20.80
CA THR A 319 -6.49 -11.84 -22.18
C THR A 319 -6.67 -10.44 -22.75
N TYR A 320 -5.91 -10.09 -23.80
CA TYR A 320 -6.14 -8.84 -24.53
C TYR A 320 -7.55 -8.77 -25.14
N ALA A 321 -8.06 -9.91 -25.63
CA ALA A 321 -9.43 -10.01 -26.13
C ALA A 321 -10.47 -9.70 -25.04
N GLY A 322 -10.26 -10.21 -23.84
CA GLY A 322 -11.13 -9.93 -22.68
C GLY A 322 -11.16 -8.46 -22.30
N ILE A 323 -9.99 -7.79 -22.31
CA ILE A 323 -9.88 -6.35 -22.04
C ILE A 323 -10.59 -5.54 -23.13
N ARG A 324 -10.39 -5.90 -24.40
CA ARG A 324 -10.87 -5.13 -25.55
C ARG A 324 -12.35 -5.35 -25.87
N TYR A 325 -12.84 -6.60 -25.70
CA TYR A 325 -14.16 -7.02 -26.17
C TYR A 325 -15.10 -7.47 -25.05
N GLY A 326 -14.64 -7.39 -23.80
CA GLY A 326 -15.44 -7.73 -22.61
C GLY A 326 -15.25 -9.16 -22.10
N ALA A 327 -15.89 -9.44 -20.96
CA ALA A 327 -15.69 -10.67 -20.19
C ALA A 327 -15.95 -11.97 -20.98
N ASP A 328 -16.92 -11.97 -21.87
CA ASP A 328 -17.25 -13.15 -22.72
C ASP A 328 -16.12 -13.55 -23.68
N SER A 329 -15.21 -12.60 -23.97
CA SER A 329 -14.01 -12.84 -24.79
C SER A 329 -12.77 -13.16 -23.96
N ASN A 330 -12.88 -13.20 -22.63
CA ASN A 330 -11.79 -13.52 -21.72
C ASN A 330 -11.63 -15.05 -21.58
N LYS A 331 -11.13 -15.69 -22.64
CA LYS A 331 -10.96 -17.13 -22.79
C LYS A 331 -9.50 -17.45 -23.07
N PRO A 332 -8.65 -17.58 -22.04
CA PRO A 332 -7.22 -17.77 -22.24
C PRO A 332 -6.87 -19.03 -23.06
N LEU A 333 -5.92 -18.84 -23.96
CA LEU A 333 -5.27 -19.92 -24.71
C LEU A 333 -3.79 -19.96 -24.28
N VAL A 334 -3.40 -21.02 -23.57
CA VAL A 334 -2.02 -21.24 -23.14
C VAL A 334 -1.42 -22.32 -24.02
N GLY A 335 -0.41 -21.99 -24.84
CA GLY A 335 0.26 -22.93 -25.74
C GLY A 335 1.49 -23.57 -25.10
N GLU A 336 2.18 -22.83 -24.25
CA GLU A 336 3.36 -23.30 -23.56
C GLU A 336 3.38 -22.89 -22.10
N LEU A 337 3.84 -23.77 -21.24
CA LEU A 337 4.11 -23.51 -19.83
C LEU A 337 5.33 -24.30 -19.37
N HIS A 338 6.44 -23.62 -19.16
CA HIS A 338 7.70 -24.21 -18.78
C HIS A 338 8.11 -23.78 -17.38
N PHE A 339 8.74 -24.68 -16.64
CA PHE A 339 9.28 -24.43 -15.30
C PHE A 339 10.79 -24.57 -15.33
N TYR A 340 11.48 -23.74 -14.53
CA TYR A 340 12.95 -23.68 -14.54
C TYR A 340 13.51 -23.83 -13.13
N LYS A 341 14.61 -24.62 -13.05
CA LYS A 341 15.44 -24.80 -11.85
C LYS A 341 16.87 -24.34 -12.13
N GLN A 342 17.66 -24.17 -11.08
CA GLN A 342 19.07 -23.75 -11.22
C GLN A 342 19.89 -24.69 -12.06
#